data_600d5fd3e554ca0d696aebe1f4b4e4ab
#
_entry.id   600d5fd3e554ca0d696aebe1f4b4e4ab
#
_cell.length_a   1.000
_cell.length_b   1.000
_cell.length_c   1.000
_cell.angle_alpha   90.00
_cell.angle_beta   90.00
_cell.angle_gamma   90.00
#
_symmetry.space_group_name_H-M   'P 1'
#
loop_
_entity.id
_entity.type
_entity.pdbx_description
1 polymer ?
#
loop_
_entity_poly.entity_id
_entity_poly.type
_entity_poly.pdbx_seq_one_letter_code
_entity_poly.pdbx_strand_id
1 'polypeptide(L)'
;MERGAIPLESCPGGIDLRSTLESGQSYVWRREDGRMYEGVDGGWYYTLVDGSGSPSPTASGTPELVRVRQADGALEWESTTDAVPHLRRLLRLDDDLDAIADAMPDDPLIGEAYAAHRGLRLVRDPPFACLISFICSAQMRVGRIHGMQTTLAREFGETLVADGETYHAFPTPERLAAASVEELRECALGYRAPYVKETAEMVAAGDRPEDALGLAYEDAREHLTRFVGVGEKVADCVLLFSLGYLEAVPLDTWIRSAIEEHYPDCDRGSYRETSRAIRGRFGEYAGYTQTYVFHFLRTGGTVPESAEND
;
A
#
# COMPACT_ATOMS: atom_id res chain seq x y z
N MET A 1 12.07 -14.81 -20.02
CA MET A 1 11.60 -14.64 -18.63
C MET A 1 11.54 -16.00 -17.94
N GLU A 2 11.87 -16.04 -16.64
CA GLU A 2 11.62 -17.18 -15.78
C GLU A 2 10.14 -17.30 -15.45
N ARG A 3 9.69 -18.50 -15.09
CA ARG A 3 8.29 -18.80 -14.76
C ARG A 3 8.20 -19.77 -13.62
N GLY A 4 7.18 -19.63 -12.78
CA GLY A 4 6.93 -20.55 -11.70
C GLY A 4 5.58 -20.30 -11.03
N ALA A 5 5.37 -20.97 -9.91
CA ALA A 5 4.18 -20.83 -9.12
C ALA A 5 4.49 -20.96 -7.63
N ILE A 6 3.76 -20.22 -6.80
CA ILE A 6 3.75 -20.35 -5.35
C ILE A 6 2.39 -20.96 -4.98
N PRO A 7 2.32 -22.20 -4.46
CA PRO A 7 1.07 -22.80 -4.04
C PRO A 7 0.39 -21.96 -2.93
N LEU A 8 -0.92 -21.73 -3.02
CA LEU A 8 -1.66 -20.95 -2.00
C LEU A 8 -1.61 -21.64 -0.63
N GLU A 9 -1.51 -22.96 -0.59
CA GLU A 9 -1.33 -23.74 0.65
C GLU A 9 -0.02 -23.43 1.39
N SER A 10 0.97 -22.85 0.68
CA SER A 10 2.23 -22.38 1.28
C SER A 10 2.15 -20.96 1.85
N CYS A 11 0.97 -20.32 1.76
CA CYS A 11 0.70 -18.99 2.29
C CYS A 11 -0.31 -19.15 3.43
N PRO A 12 0.09 -19.09 4.72
CA PRO A 12 -0.81 -19.29 5.86
C PRO A 12 -2.05 -18.36 5.79
N GLY A 13 -3.27 -18.92 5.82
CA GLY A 13 -4.52 -18.20 5.63
C GLY A 13 -4.83 -17.79 4.18
N GLY A 14 -4.02 -18.22 3.19
CA GLY A 14 -4.22 -17.95 1.76
C GLY A 14 -3.89 -16.52 1.33
N ILE A 15 -4.31 -16.17 0.12
CA ILE A 15 -4.28 -14.79 -0.42
C ILE A 15 -5.45 -14.59 -1.39
N ASP A 16 -6.08 -13.42 -1.32
CA ASP A 16 -6.86 -12.82 -2.40
C ASP A 16 -6.00 -11.72 -3.04
N LEU A 17 -5.40 -12.04 -4.19
CA LEU A 17 -4.45 -11.15 -4.86
C LEU A 17 -5.13 -9.84 -5.31
N ARG A 18 -6.38 -9.91 -5.79
CA ARG A 18 -7.12 -8.72 -6.22
C ARG A 18 -7.43 -7.81 -5.04
N SER A 19 -8.03 -8.33 -3.97
CA SER A 19 -8.30 -7.55 -2.77
C SER A 19 -7.00 -6.98 -2.18
N THR A 20 -5.90 -7.71 -2.23
CA THR A 20 -4.59 -7.25 -1.77
C THR A 20 -4.09 -6.07 -2.60
N LEU A 21 -4.10 -6.15 -3.93
CA LEU A 21 -3.50 -5.13 -4.80
C LEU A 21 -4.44 -3.98 -5.15
N GLU A 22 -5.77 -4.19 -5.07
CA GLU A 22 -6.77 -3.17 -5.42
C GLU A 22 -7.47 -2.54 -4.19
N SER A 23 -7.02 -2.82 -2.97
CA SER A 23 -7.57 -2.20 -1.76
C SER A 23 -7.20 -0.71 -1.60
N GLY A 24 -6.19 -0.21 -2.30
CA GLY A 24 -5.72 1.17 -2.18
C GLY A 24 -4.53 1.34 -1.23
N GLN A 25 -3.90 0.25 -0.85
CA GLN A 25 -2.69 0.25 -0.03
C GLN A 25 -1.38 0.34 -0.84
N SER A 26 -1.44 0.05 -2.16
CA SER A 26 -0.30 0.13 -3.08
C SER A 26 -0.68 0.83 -4.38
N TYR A 27 0.30 1.53 -4.97
CA TYR A 27 0.17 2.22 -6.25
C TYR A 27 1.35 1.95 -7.19
N VAL A 28 2.20 0.99 -6.86
CA VAL A 28 3.33 0.55 -7.70
C VAL A 28 2.99 -0.67 -8.54
N TRP A 29 1.91 -1.38 -8.20
CA TRP A 29 1.38 -2.48 -8.98
C TRP A 29 0.46 -1.98 -10.08
N ARG A 30 0.49 -2.64 -11.23
CA ARG A 30 -0.37 -2.35 -12.40
C ARG A 30 -0.94 -3.64 -12.95
N ARG A 31 -2.08 -3.55 -13.65
CA ARG A 31 -2.63 -4.65 -14.42
C ARG A 31 -2.28 -4.49 -15.90
N GLU A 32 -1.92 -5.58 -16.55
CA GLU A 32 -1.58 -5.57 -17.99
C GLU A 32 -2.77 -5.23 -18.89
N ASP A 33 -3.97 -5.65 -18.49
CA ASP A 33 -5.21 -5.33 -19.19
C ASP A 33 -5.71 -3.89 -18.95
N GLY A 34 -5.03 -3.11 -18.12
CA GLY A 34 -5.39 -1.73 -17.76
C GLY A 34 -6.62 -1.59 -16.86
N ARG A 35 -7.22 -2.71 -16.42
CA ARG A 35 -8.51 -2.74 -15.68
C ARG A 35 -8.37 -2.72 -14.17
N MET A 36 -7.37 -2.00 -13.66
CA MET A 36 -7.16 -1.83 -12.22
C MET A 36 -8.36 -1.14 -11.57
N TYR A 37 -8.84 -1.66 -10.45
CA TYR A 37 -10.02 -1.17 -9.69
C TYR A 37 -11.39 -1.31 -10.39
N GLU A 38 -11.51 -2.13 -11.43
CA GLU A 38 -12.78 -2.40 -12.09
C GLU A 38 -13.53 -3.63 -11.53
N GLY A 39 -12.96 -4.28 -10.50
CA GLY A 39 -13.57 -5.44 -9.85
C GLY A 39 -13.57 -6.72 -10.69
N VAL A 40 -12.64 -6.85 -11.64
CA VAL A 40 -12.52 -8.00 -12.53
C VAL A 40 -11.46 -8.96 -12.04
N ASP A 41 -11.81 -10.23 -11.88
CA ASP A 41 -10.88 -11.28 -11.46
C ASP A 41 -9.96 -11.75 -12.62
N GLY A 42 -8.85 -12.41 -12.25
CA GLY A 42 -8.04 -13.18 -13.18
C GLY A 42 -7.25 -12.34 -14.18
N GLY A 43 -6.45 -11.40 -13.75
CA GLY A 43 -5.53 -10.65 -14.62
C GLY A 43 -4.10 -10.77 -14.14
N TRP A 44 -3.15 -10.50 -15.04
CA TRP A 44 -1.75 -10.34 -14.66
C TRP A 44 -1.55 -8.97 -14.03
N TYR A 45 -1.00 -8.98 -12.81
CA TYR A 45 -0.46 -7.78 -12.17
C TYR A 45 1.05 -7.77 -12.36
N TYR A 46 1.64 -6.59 -12.49
CA TYR A 46 3.07 -6.43 -12.58
C TYR A 46 3.57 -5.25 -11.76
N THR A 47 4.81 -5.36 -11.35
CA THR A 47 5.60 -4.27 -10.79
C THR A 47 7.05 -4.41 -11.26
N LEU A 48 7.82 -3.33 -11.17
CA LEU A 48 9.25 -3.39 -11.35
C LEU A 48 9.94 -3.29 -10.01
N VAL A 49 10.93 -4.15 -9.81
CA VAL A 49 11.76 -4.20 -8.61
C VAL A 49 13.18 -3.83 -8.95
N ASP A 50 13.96 -3.41 -7.96
CA ASP A 50 15.39 -3.24 -8.10
C ASP A 50 16.06 -4.62 -8.07
N GLY A 51 16.84 -4.94 -9.07
CA GLY A 51 17.60 -6.20 -9.18
C GLY A 51 18.62 -6.41 -8.05
N SER A 52 18.91 -5.40 -7.24
CA SER A 52 19.78 -5.52 -6.06
C SER A 52 19.12 -6.22 -4.87
N GLY A 53 17.80 -6.47 -4.92
CA GLY A 53 17.04 -7.00 -3.79
C GLY A 53 16.87 -6.02 -2.62
N SER A 54 17.34 -4.78 -2.76
CA SER A 54 17.19 -3.73 -1.75
C SER A 54 15.75 -3.24 -1.69
N PRO A 55 15.19 -2.97 -0.50
CA PRO A 55 13.89 -2.33 -0.36
C PRO A 55 13.90 -0.84 -0.77
N SER A 56 15.08 -0.25 -0.92
CA SER A 56 15.24 1.13 -1.36
C SER A 56 15.81 1.16 -2.77
N PRO A 57 15.17 1.84 -3.75
CA PRO A 57 15.77 2.05 -5.06
C PRO A 57 16.99 2.96 -4.88
N THR A 58 18.15 2.34 -4.75
CA THR A 58 19.40 3.07 -4.95
C THR A 58 19.62 3.25 -6.46
N ALA A 59 20.11 4.39 -6.88
CA ALA A 59 20.25 4.83 -8.27
C ALA A 59 21.09 3.92 -9.20
N SER A 60 21.36 2.67 -8.85
CA SER A 60 22.30 1.78 -9.54
C SER A 60 21.77 0.41 -9.97
N GLY A 61 20.53 0.06 -9.65
CA GLY A 61 19.95 -1.24 -10.02
C GLY A 61 19.20 -1.15 -11.36
N THR A 62 19.46 -2.09 -12.29
CA THR A 62 18.62 -2.26 -13.47
C THR A 62 17.24 -2.72 -13.03
N PRO A 63 16.13 -2.09 -13.49
CA PRO A 63 14.81 -2.54 -13.14
C PRO A 63 14.54 -3.95 -13.66
N GLU A 64 13.91 -4.78 -12.84
CA GLU A 64 13.52 -6.14 -13.15
C GLU A 64 11.99 -6.27 -13.08
N LEU A 65 11.41 -7.00 -14.03
CA LEU A 65 9.97 -7.22 -14.10
C LEU A 65 9.54 -8.40 -13.23
N VAL A 66 8.54 -8.19 -12.41
CA VAL A 66 7.81 -9.24 -11.69
C VAL A 66 6.33 -9.18 -12.07
N ARG A 67 5.82 -10.23 -12.66
CA ARG A 67 4.40 -10.42 -13.00
C ARG A 67 3.81 -11.54 -12.16
N VAL A 68 2.57 -11.38 -11.73
CA VAL A 68 1.88 -12.37 -10.90
C VAL A 68 0.39 -12.38 -11.23
N ARG A 69 -0.22 -13.56 -11.21
CA ARG A 69 -1.68 -13.74 -11.21
C ARG A 69 -2.07 -14.86 -10.25
N GLN A 70 -3.27 -14.81 -9.77
CA GLN A 70 -3.85 -15.91 -8.98
C GLN A 70 -4.70 -16.79 -9.90
N ALA A 71 -4.33 -18.05 -10.02
CA ALA A 71 -5.02 -19.04 -10.82
C ALA A 71 -4.78 -20.45 -10.25
N ASP A 72 -5.74 -21.33 -10.41
CA ASP A 72 -5.64 -22.78 -10.16
C ASP A 72 -5.00 -23.17 -8.80
N GLY A 73 -5.30 -22.41 -7.75
CA GLY A 73 -4.79 -22.68 -6.39
C GLY A 73 -3.33 -22.25 -6.17
N ALA A 74 -2.80 -21.37 -7.03
CA ALA A 74 -1.44 -20.85 -6.93
C ALA A 74 -1.37 -19.36 -7.31
N LEU A 75 -0.27 -18.72 -6.91
CA LEU A 75 0.23 -17.49 -7.51
C LEU A 75 1.20 -17.88 -8.62
N GLU A 76 0.74 -17.84 -9.86
CA GLU A 76 1.61 -18.02 -11.03
C GLU A 76 2.39 -16.72 -11.26
N TRP A 77 3.67 -16.87 -11.60
CA TRP A 77 4.52 -15.70 -11.84
C TRP A 77 5.41 -15.88 -13.08
N GLU A 78 5.73 -14.73 -13.70
CA GLU A 78 6.73 -14.59 -14.75
C GLU A 78 7.62 -13.38 -14.41
N SER A 79 8.93 -13.50 -14.62
CA SER A 79 9.87 -12.47 -14.20
C SER A 79 11.17 -12.49 -15.00
N THR A 80 11.86 -11.36 -15.00
CA THR A 80 13.24 -11.25 -15.52
C THR A 80 14.29 -11.60 -14.45
N THR A 81 13.86 -11.82 -13.20
CA THR A 81 14.70 -12.20 -12.05
C THR A 81 14.03 -13.30 -11.22
N ASP A 82 14.64 -13.78 -10.13
CA ASP A 82 13.98 -14.66 -9.17
C ASP A 82 12.83 -13.92 -8.46
N ALA A 83 11.59 -14.20 -8.89
CA ALA A 83 10.40 -13.52 -8.38
C ALA A 83 10.02 -13.90 -6.95
N VAL A 84 10.36 -15.10 -6.49
CA VAL A 84 9.82 -15.66 -5.23
C VAL A 84 10.17 -14.80 -4.01
N PRO A 85 11.42 -14.38 -3.78
CA PRO A 85 11.75 -13.50 -2.66
C PRO A 85 11.02 -12.15 -2.73
N HIS A 86 10.88 -11.59 -3.93
CA HIS A 86 10.17 -10.32 -4.13
C HIS A 86 8.68 -10.45 -3.82
N LEU A 87 8.00 -11.48 -4.34
CA LEU A 87 6.58 -11.72 -4.08
C LEU A 87 6.32 -12.00 -2.60
N ARG A 88 7.14 -12.83 -1.95
CA ARG A 88 7.02 -13.10 -0.51
C ARG A 88 7.11 -11.80 0.31
N ARG A 89 8.07 -10.95 0.00
CA ARG A 89 8.25 -9.67 0.70
C ARG A 89 7.14 -8.66 0.39
N LEU A 90 6.86 -8.41 -0.90
CA LEU A 90 5.93 -7.36 -1.34
C LEU A 90 4.48 -7.66 -0.97
N LEU A 91 4.08 -8.94 -0.99
CA LEU A 91 2.73 -9.42 -0.68
C LEU A 91 2.63 -10.03 0.72
N ARG A 92 3.70 -9.95 1.52
CA ARG A 92 3.76 -10.46 2.90
C ARG A 92 3.23 -11.90 2.99
N LEU A 93 3.68 -12.78 2.08
CA LEU A 93 3.15 -14.14 1.99
C LEU A 93 3.48 -15.02 3.21
N ASP A 94 4.42 -14.59 4.03
CA ASP A 94 4.84 -15.29 5.24
C ASP A 94 4.03 -14.88 6.50
N ASP A 95 3.18 -13.85 6.41
CA ASP A 95 2.28 -13.49 7.51
C ASP A 95 1.23 -14.61 7.71
N ASP A 96 0.99 -14.99 8.94
CA ASP A 96 -0.04 -15.97 9.29
C ASP A 96 -1.41 -15.29 9.44
N LEU A 97 -2.19 -15.28 8.33
CA LEU A 97 -3.50 -14.63 8.34
C LEU A 97 -4.51 -15.35 9.25
N ASP A 98 -4.36 -16.64 9.50
CA ASP A 98 -5.26 -17.35 10.41
C ASP A 98 -4.99 -16.90 11.86
N ALA A 99 -3.72 -16.81 12.26
CA ALA A 99 -3.36 -16.26 13.57
C ALA A 99 -3.72 -14.77 13.72
N ILE A 100 -3.59 -13.98 12.66
CA ILE A 100 -4.00 -12.57 12.63
C ILE A 100 -5.52 -12.46 12.80
N ALA A 101 -6.30 -13.29 12.11
CA ALA A 101 -7.75 -13.31 12.22
C ALA A 101 -8.23 -13.71 13.63
N ASP A 102 -7.59 -14.71 14.21
CA ASP A 102 -7.88 -15.15 15.57
C ASP A 102 -7.59 -14.08 16.64
N ALA A 103 -6.65 -13.17 16.35
CA ALA A 103 -6.29 -12.05 17.21
C ALA A 103 -7.15 -10.80 16.99
N MET A 104 -8.00 -10.76 15.96
CA MET A 104 -8.91 -9.63 15.72
C MET A 104 -9.99 -9.57 16.80
N PRO A 105 -10.44 -8.36 17.18
CA PRO A 105 -11.54 -8.21 18.11
C PRO A 105 -12.84 -8.87 17.61
N ASP A 106 -13.61 -9.44 18.54
CA ASP A 106 -14.99 -9.88 18.26
C ASP A 106 -15.89 -8.64 18.12
N ASP A 107 -16.08 -8.21 16.89
CA ASP A 107 -16.77 -6.97 16.54
C ASP A 107 -17.52 -7.17 15.21
N PRO A 108 -18.82 -6.78 15.12
CA PRO A 108 -19.62 -7.02 13.92
C PRO A 108 -19.04 -6.43 12.63
N LEU A 109 -18.53 -5.17 12.66
CA LEU A 109 -17.96 -4.53 11.48
C LEU A 109 -16.66 -5.24 11.03
N ILE A 110 -15.80 -5.61 11.98
CA ILE A 110 -14.56 -6.32 11.70
C ILE A 110 -14.86 -7.70 11.13
N GLY A 111 -15.81 -8.43 11.72
CA GLY A 111 -16.22 -9.76 11.26
C GLY A 111 -16.75 -9.76 9.82
N GLU A 112 -17.66 -8.84 9.49
CA GLU A 112 -18.18 -8.68 8.13
C GLU A 112 -17.09 -8.28 7.13
N ALA A 113 -16.21 -7.34 7.51
CA ALA A 113 -15.11 -6.89 6.68
C ALA A 113 -14.12 -8.04 6.38
N TYR A 114 -13.78 -8.84 7.38
CA TYR A 114 -12.92 -10.01 7.22
C TYR A 114 -13.59 -11.09 6.35
N ALA A 115 -14.87 -11.40 6.60
CA ALA A 115 -15.60 -12.39 5.82
C ALA A 115 -15.69 -12.02 4.34
N ALA A 116 -15.92 -10.72 4.04
CA ALA A 116 -16.04 -10.21 2.69
C ALA A 116 -14.70 -10.23 1.90
N HIS A 117 -13.57 -10.10 2.58
CA HIS A 117 -12.25 -9.95 1.96
C HIS A 117 -11.22 -10.94 2.49
N ARG A 118 -11.67 -12.16 2.80
CA ARG A 118 -10.80 -13.22 3.31
C ARG A 118 -9.60 -13.44 2.38
N GLY A 119 -8.39 -13.43 2.94
CA GLY A 119 -7.16 -13.55 2.17
C GLY A 119 -6.55 -12.22 1.71
N LEU A 120 -7.16 -11.06 2.04
CA LEU A 120 -6.52 -9.77 1.86
C LEU A 120 -5.27 -9.70 2.73
N ARG A 121 -4.12 -9.40 2.10
CA ARG A 121 -2.84 -9.22 2.77
C ARG A 121 -2.43 -7.76 2.76
N LEU A 122 -1.64 -7.34 3.75
CA LEU A 122 -0.93 -6.07 3.66
C LEU A 122 0.18 -6.19 2.60
N VAL A 123 0.49 -5.06 1.97
CA VAL A 123 1.65 -4.96 1.08
C VAL A 123 2.88 -4.44 1.84
N ARG A 124 4.05 -4.55 1.21
CA ARG A 124 5.29 -3.93 1.67
C ARG A 124 5.97 -3.23 0.50
N ASP A 125 5.43 -2.08 0.13
CA ASP A 125 5.94 -1.27 -0.98
C ASP A 125 7.32 -0.67 -0.68
N PRO A 126 8.12 -0.34 -1.71
CA PRO A 126 9.35 0.43 -1.53
C PRO A 126 9.07 1.77 -0.84
N PRO A 127 9.86 2.15 0.20
CA PRO A 127 9.53 3.28 1.06
C PRO A 127 9.37 4.62 0.34
N PHE A 128 10.27 4.96 -0.59
CA PHE A 128 10.16 6.20 -1.35
C PHE A 128 8.89 6.21 -2.24
N ALA A 129 8.62 5.12 -2.96
CA ALA A 129 7.44 5.03 -3.81
C ALA A 129 6.14 5.10 -3.00
N CYS A 130 6.10 4.44 -1.84
CA CYS A 130 4.99 4.52 -0.89
C CYS A 130 4.80 5.97 -0.39
N LEU A 131 5.87 6.64 0.03
CA LEU A 131 5.85 8.02 0.51
C LEU A 131 5.26 8.97 -0.55
N ILE A 132 5.78 8.96 -1.77
CA ILE A 132 5.28 9.80 -2.88
C ILE A 132 3.82 9.47 -3.20
N SER A 133 3.46 8.19 -3.22
CA SER A 133 2.09 7.75 -3.49
C SER A 133 1.09 8.32 -2.47
N PHE A 134 1.43 8.28 -1.20
CA PHE A 134 0.53 8.77 -0.15
C PHE A 134 0.55 10.29 0.03
N ILE A 135 1.62 11.00 -0.34
CA ILE A 135 1.58 12.47 -0.53
C ILE A 135 0.52 12.83 -1.59
N CYS A 136 0.42 12.04 -2.65
CA CYS A 136 -0.58 12.23 -3.70
C CYS A 136 -2.01 11.83 -3.28
N SER A 137 -2.20 11.12 -2.17
CA SER A 137 -3.48 10.52 -1.80
C SER A 137 -4.49 11.46 -1.14
N ALA A 138 -4.06 12.65 -0.67
CA ALA A 138 -4.94 13.58 0.04
C ALA A 138 -6.17 13.96 -0.81
N GLN A 139 -7.39 13.65 -0.30
CA GLN A 139 -8.68 13.94 -0.94
C GLN A 139 -8.81 13.37 -2.37
N MET A 140 -8.25 12.20 -2.63
CA MET A 140 -8.26 11.56 -3.94
C MET A 140 -8.86 10.15 -3.88
N ARG A 141 -9.56 9.78 -4.97
CA ARG A 141 -10.01 8.40 -5.17
C ARG A 141 -8.81 7.52 -5.58
N VAL A 142 -8.83 6.25 -5.14
CA VAL A 142 -7.76 5.26 -5.35
C VAL A 142 -7.32 5.17 -6.83
N GLY A 143 -8.26 5.03 -7.76
CA GLY A 143 -7.94 4.96 -9.19
C GLY A 143 -7.27 6.24 -9.74
N ARG A 144 -7.57 7.42 -9.18
CA ARG A 144 -6.92 8.66 -9.61
C ARG A 144 -5.49 8.77 -9.07
N ILE A 145 -5.24 8.29 -7.85
CA ILE A 145 -3.88 8.21 -7.29
C ILE A 145 -3.05 7.26 -8.16
N HIS A 146 -3.58 6.08 -8.46
CA HIS A 146 -2.92 5.10 -9.34
C HIS A 146 -2.58 5.69 -10.72
N GLY A 147 -3.51 6.45 -11.34
CA GLY A 147 -3.27 7.15 -12.61
C GLY A 147 -2.11 8.14 -12.52
N MET A 148 -2.03 8.93 -11.43
CA MET A 148 -0.90 9.86 -11.20
C MET A 148 0.43 9.10 -11.07
N GLN A 149 0.47 8.00 -10.30
CA GLN A 149 1.69 7.19 -10.12
C GLN A 149 2.11 6.51 -11.43
N THR A 150 1.15 6.05 -12.24
CA THR A 150 1.42 5.49 -13.57
C THR A 150 2.01 6.55 -14.51
N THR A 151 1.48 7.78 -14.47
CA THR A 151 2.02 8.89 -15.27
C THR A 151 3.43 9.27 -14.83
N LEU A 152 3.68 9.39 -13.51
CA LEU A 152 5.04 9.64 -12.99
C LEU A 152 6.04 8.58 -13.45
N ALA A 153 5.66 7.30 -13.39
CA ALA A 153 6.52 6.22 -13.85
C ALA A 153 6.83 6.32 -15.36
N ARG A 154 5.81 6.64 -16.17
CA ARG A 154 6.00 6.76 -17.62
C ARG A 154 6.89 7.95 -18.01
N GLU A 155 6.75 9.08 -17.33
CA GLU A 155 7.48 10.33 -17.68
C GLU A 155 8.90 10.37 -17.09
N PHE A 156 9.09 9.83 -15.89
CA PHE A 156 10.34 9.96 -15.14
C PHE A 156 11.02 8.64 -14.77
N GLY A 157 10.33 7.51 -14.92
CA GLY A 157 10.86 6.21 -14.56
C GLY A 157 11.81 5.63 -15.62
N GLU A 158 12.67 4.73 -15.20
CA GLU A 158 13.47 3.94 -16.11
C GLU A 158 12.62 2.95 -16.88
N THR A 159 13.01 2.67 -18.13
CA THR A 159 12.28 1.74 -18.99
C THR A 159 12.96 0.38 -19.02
N LEU A 160 12.14 -0.67 -19.00
CA LEU A 160 12.53 -2.04 -19.27
C LEU A 160 11.71 -2.58 -20.45
N VAL A 161 12.37 -3.21 -21.42
CA VAL A 161 11.72 -3.92 -22.52
C VAL A 161 11.80 -5.43 -22.22
N ALA A 162 10.65 -6.06 -22.08
CA ALA A 162 10.55 -7.51 -21.88
C ALA A 162 9.39 -8.07 -22.71
N ASP A 163 9.58 -9.22 -23.35
CA ASP A 163 8.60 -9.87 -24.25
C ASP A 163 7.98 -8.97 -25.33
N GLY A 164 8.71 -7.94 -25.77
CA GLY A 164 8.25 -6.97 -26.77
C GLY A 164 7.41 -5.82 -26.24
N GLU A 165 7.13 -5.80 -24.94
CA GLU A 165 6.39 -4.75 -24.25
C GLU A 165 7.35 -3.84 -23.46
N THR A 166 6.94 -2.58 -23.27
CA THR A 166 7.72 -1.58 -22.51
C THR A 166 7.08 -1.33 -21.16
N TYR A 167 7.87 -1.50 -20.12
CA TYR A 167 7.51 -1.27 -18.72
C TYR A 167 8.26 -0.08 -18.17
N HIS A 168 7.66 0.61 -17.21
CA HIS A 168 8.21 1.82 -16.58
C HIS A 168 8.31 1.62 -15.07
N ALA A 169 9.54 1.72 -14.54
CA ALA A 169 9.79 1.67 -13.10
C ALA A 169 9.24 2.94 -12.41
N PHE A 170 9.01 2.85 -11.11
CA PHE A 170 8.77 4.06 -10.34
C PHE A 170 10.03 4.94 -10.36
N PRO A 171 9.90 6.27 -10.49
CA PRO A 171 11.07 7.17 -10.60
C PRO A 171 11.94 7.12 -9.35
N THR A 172 13.26 7.28 -9.53
CA THR A 172 14.19 7.46 -8.41
C THR A 172 14.01 8.84 -7.76
N PRO A 173 14.47 9.02 -6.50
CA PRO A 173 14.48 10.34 -5.86
C PRO A 173 15.17 11.41 -6.69
N GLU A 174 16.31 11.09 -7.30
CA GLU A 174 17.09 12.03 -8.11
C GLU A 174 16.35 12.46 -9.37
N ARG A 175 15.59 11.54 -9.99
CA ARG A 175 14.78 11.85 -11.18
C ARG A 175 13.65 12.82 -10.85
N LEU A 176 12.92 12.59 -9.73
CA LEU A 176 11.85 13.49 -9.31
C LEU A 176 12.40 14.83 -8.77
N ALA A 177 13.54 14.81 -8.09
CA ALA A 177 14.22 16.03 -7.63
C ALA A 177 14.69 16.91 -8.78
N ALA A 178 15.11 16.31 -9.90
CA ALA A 178 15.55 17.04 -11.09
C ALA A 178 14.40 17.62 -11.93
N ALA A 179 13.17 17.09 -11.77
CA ALA A 179 11.99 17.58 -12.48
C ALA A 179 11.59 18.99 -12.00
N SER A 180 11.06 19.81 -12.90
CA SER A 180 10.44 21.07 -12.54
C SER A 180 9.05 20.83 -11.91
N VAL A 181 8.57 21.79 -11.13
CA VAL A 181 7.19 21.75 -10.57
C VAL A 181 6.15 21.72 -11.70
N GLU A 182 6.42 22.39 -12.81
CA GLU A 182 5.55 22.43 -13.98
C GLU A 182 5.41 21.07 -14.63
N GLU A 183 6.50 20.34 -14.88
CA GLU A 183 6.48 18.96 -15.40
C GLU A 183 5.73 18.02 -14.45
N LEU A 184 5.94 18.15 -13.14
CA LEU A 184 5.19 17.35 -12.15
C LEU A 184 3.70 17.71 -12.14
N ARG A 185 3.31 18.96 -12.41
CA ARG A 185 1.90 19.35 -12.57
C ARG A 185 1.24 18.72 -13.79
N GLU A 186 1.99 18.53 -14.89
CA GLU A 186 1.52 17.83 -16.08
C GLU A 186 1.17 16.36 -15.80
N CYS A 187 1.77 15.77 -14.77
CA CYS A 187 1.39 14.43 -14.25
C CYS A 187 0.10 14.45 -13.38
N ALA A 188 -0.71 15.49 -13.47
CA ALA A 188 -1.95 15.68 -12.74
C ALA A 188 -1.80 15.80 -11.20
N LEU A 189 -0.61 16.09 -10.68
CA LEU A 189 -0.36 16.25 -9.25
C LEU A 189 -0.99 17.52 -8.67
N GLY A 190 -1.23 18.54 -9.50
CA GLY A 190 -1.82 19.81 -9.08
C GLY A 190 -0.98 20.52 -8.00
N TYR A 191 -1.62 20.88 -6.87
CA TYR A 191 -0.96 21.55 -5.75
C TYR A 191 0.05 20.66 -4.99
N ARG A 192 0.07 19.34 -5.25
CA ARG A 192 0.99 18.38 -4.61
C ARG A 192 2.35 18.35 -5.30
N ALA A 193 2.46 18.88 -6.51
CA ALA A 193 3.71 18.87 -7.27
C ALA A 193 4.91 19.46 -6.49
N PRO A 194 4.80 20.62 -5.80
CA PRO A 194 5.86 21.11 -4.94
C PRO A 194 6.25 20.13 -3.83
N TYR A 195 5.26 19.50 -3.18
CA TYR A 195 5.52 18.55 -2.08
C TYR A 195 6.29 17.32 -2.55
N VAL A 196 5.90 16.77 -3.72
CA VAL A 196 6.58 15.63 -4.34
C VAL A 196 8.03 16.01 -4.67
N LYS A 197 8.25 17.19 -5.27
CA LYS A 197 9.60 17.69 -5.61
C LYS A 197 10.46 17.86 -4.36
N GLU A 198 10.00 18.61 -3.39
CA GLU A 198 10.76 18.93 -2.17
C GLU A 198 11.05 17.66 -1.37
N THR A 199 10.10 16.72 -1.25
CA THR A 199 10.34 15.41 -0.62
C THR A 199 11.37 14.59 -1.41
N ALA A 200 11.33 14.60 -2.75
CA ALA A 200 12.32 13.92 -3.57
C ALA A 200 13.72 14.54 -3.39
N GLU A 201 13.82 15.88 -3.30
CA GLU A 201 15.07 16.59 -3.01
C GLU A 201 15.64 16.20 -1.64
N MET A 202 14.80 16.07 -0.58
CA MET A 202 15.21 15.62 0.73
C MET A 202 15.80 14.20 0.66
N VAL A 203 15.09 13.28 -0.01
CA VAL A 203 15.56 11.88 -0.11
C VAL A 203 16.83 11.78 -0.96
N ALA A 204 16.93 12.53 -2.07
CA ALA A 204 18.12 12.59 -2.89
C ALA A 204 19.34 13.22 -2.14
N ALA A 205 19.07 14.09 -1.15
CA ALA A 205 20.08 14.67 -0.28
C ALA A 205 20.53 13.74 0.88
N GLY A 206 19.84 12.59 1.06
CA GLY A 206 20.22 11.56 2.04
C GLY A 206 19.25 11.37 3.21
N ASP A 207 18.15 12.13 3.28
CA ASP A 207 17.07 11.82 4.24
C ASP A 207 16.36 10.53 3.82
N ARG A 208 16.14 9.59 4.75
CA ARG A 208 15.59 8.27 4.42
C ARG A 208 14.33 7.99 5.20
N PRO A 209 13.21 7.64 4.52
CA PRO A 209 12.02 7.14 5.24
C PRO A 209 12.33 5.92 6.10
N GLU A 210 13.26 5.06 5.67
CA GLU A 210 13.70 3.84 6.34
C GLU A 210 14.40 4.10 7.68
N ASP A 211 14.88 5.31 7.94
CA ASP A 211 15.47 5.67 9.22
C ASP A 211 14.43 5.66 10.37
N ALA A 212 13.15 5.57 10.03
CA ALA A 212 12.09 5.30 10.99
C ALA A 212 12.06 3.84 11.48
N LEU A 213 12.73 2.90 10.80
CA LEU A 213 12.74 1.49 11.20
C LEU A 213 13.42 1.30 12.56
N GLY A 214 12.75 0.54 13.44
CA GLY A 214 13.24 0.23 14.78
C GLY A 214 12.99 1.33 15.82
N LEU A 215 12.43 2.48 15.43
CA LEU A 215 11.94 3.48 16.38
C LEU A 215 10.63 3.01 17.02
N ALA A 216 10.28 3.56 18.18
CA ALA A 216 8.93 3.42 18.71
C ALA A 216 7.92 4.07 17.74
N TYR A 217 6.68 3.53 17.69
CA TYR A 217 5.68 3.96 16.70
C TYR A 217 5.48 5.48 16.62
N GLU A 218 5.33 6.15 17.76
CA GLU A 218 5.10 7.61 17.77
C GLU A 218 6.32 8.38 17.25
N ASP A 219 7.54 7.92 17.58
CA ASP A 219 8.80 8.51 17.11
C ASP A 219 9.00 8.24 15.62
N ALA A 220 8.66 7.03 15.16
CA ALA A 220 8.69 6.66 13.74
C ALA A 220 7.74 7.54 12.92
N ARG A 221 6.52 7.78 13.42
CA ARG A 221 5.55 8.68 12.79
C ARG A 221 6.08 10.11 12.75
N GLU A 222 6.65 10.61 13.86
CA GLU A 222 7.24 11.95 13.92
C GLU A 222 8.42 12.08 12.95
N HIS A 223 9.27 11.06 12.83
CA HIS A 223 10.34 11.04 11.82
C HIS A 223 9.79 11.26 10.41
N LEU A 224 8.73 10.56 10.02
CA LEU A 224 8.14 10.67 8.69
C LEU A 224 7.45 12.01 8.44
N THR A 225 6.88 12.65 9.47
CA THR A 225 6.24 13.97 9.30
C THR A 225 7.24 15.10 9.02
N ARG A 226 8.53 14.85 9.04
CA ARG A 226 9.57 15.80 8.62
C ARG A 226 9.62 15.99 7.09
N PHE A 227 9.15 15.01 6.33
CA PHE A 227 9.08 15.12 4.87
C PHE A 227 7.98 16.08 4.43
N VAL A 228 8.24 16.89 3.42
CA VAL A 228 7.29 17.91 2.95
C VAL A 228 6.02 17.28 2.41
N GLY A 229 4.86 17.78 2.82
CA GLY A 229 3.56 17.23 2.44
C GLY A 229 3.13 15.97 3.20
N VAL A 230 3.91 15.55 4.21
CA VAL A 230 3.61 14.38 5.05
C VAL A 230 3.00 14.83 6.37
N GLY A 231 1.68 14.66 6.49
CA GLY A 231 0.99 14.74 7.78
C GLY A 231 0.89 13.36 8.45
N GLU A 232 0.31 13.31 9.64
CA GLU A 232 0.22 12.09 10.46
C GLU A 232 -0.44 10.92 9.73
N LYS A 233 -1.50 11.17 8.92
CA LYS A 233 -2.17 10.14 8.10
C LYS A 233 -1.24 9.55 7.04
N VAL A 234 -0.47 10.38 6.35
CA VAL A 234 0.48 9.93 5.34
C VAL A 234 1.61 9.15 5.98
N ALA A 235 2.12 9.62 7.12
CA ALA A 235 3.12 8.91 7.91
C ALA A 235 2.63 7.51 8.31
N ASP A 236 1.40 7.39 8.82
CA ASP A 236 0.81 6.10 9.21
C ASP A 236 0.64 5.16 8.00
N CYS A 237 0.32 5.68 6.81
CA CYS A 237 0.28 4.86 5.59
C CYS A 237 1.67 4.30 5.24
N VAL A 238 2.72 5.11 5.33
CA VAL A 238 4.10 4.66 5.06
C VAL A 238 4.56 3.66 6.11
N LEU A 239 4.27 3.91 7.39
CA LEU A 239 4.56 2.98 8.49
C LEU A 239 3.92 1.61 8.23
N LEU A 240 2.65 1.59 7.84
CA LEU A 240 1.90 0.34 7.63
C LEU A 240 2.30 -0.37 6.35
N PHE A 241 2.19 0.31 5.20
CA PHE A 241 2.26 -0.31 3.88
C PHE A 241 3.69 -0.42 3.32
N SER A 242 4.68 0.10 4.03
CA SER A 242 6.08 0.01 3.63
C SER A 242 7.00 -0.46 4.75
N LEU A 243 6.94 0.15 5.92
CA LEU A 243 7.91 -0.10 7.00
C LEU A 243 7.49 -1.24 7.94
N GLY A 244 6.24 -1.72 7.86
CA GLY A 244 5.76 -2.92 8.55
C GLY A 244 5.36 -2.71 10.01
N TYR A 245 4.97 -1.49 10.38
CA TYR A 245 4.35 -1.19 11.68
C TYR A 245 2.89 -1.64 11.67
N LEU A 246 2.64 -2.88 12.08
CA LEU A 246 1.32 -3.51 12.00
C LEU A 246 0.27 -2.90 12.93
N GLU A 247 0.70 -2.11 13.91
CA GLU A 247 -0.18 -1.32 14.77
C GLU A 247 -0.66 -0.01 14.13
N ALA A 248 -0.11 0.42 12.99
CA ALA A 248 -0.45 1.71 12.39
C ALA A 248 -1.88 1.71 11.82
N VAL A 249 -2.64 2.75 12.12
CA VAL A 249 -4.01 2.97 11.63
C VAL A 249 -4.10 4.35 11.00
N PRO A 250 -3.95 4.45 9.67
CA PRO A 250 -4.16 5.70 8.96
C PRO A 250 -5.61 6.19 9.10
N LEU A 251 -5.82 7.33 9.77
CA LEU A 251 -7.14 7.92 9.94
C LEU A 251 -7.54 8.71 8.69
N ASP A 252 -7.94 8.00 7.65
CA ASP A 252 -8.51 8.62 6.46
C ASP A 252 -10.02 8.91 6.63
N THR A 253 -10.70 9.35 5.57
CA THR A 253 -12.13 9.69 5.65
C THR A 253 -13.01 8.48 5.96
N TRP A 254 -12.69 7.29 5.43
CA TRP A 254 -13.47 6.08 5.68
C TRP A 254 -13.29 5.58 7.11
N ILE A 255 -12.06 5.55 7.59
CA ILE A 255 -11.77 5.13 8.97
C ILE A 255 -12.31 6.15 9.97
N ARG A 256 -12.26 7.46 9.67
CA ARG A 256 -12.89 8.47 10.53
C ARG A 256 -14.40 8.29 10.59
N SER A 257 -15.07 8.07 9.45
CA SER A 257 -16.51 7.79 9.45
C SER A 257 -16.85 6.51 10.22
N ALA A 258 -16.04 5.46 10.06
CA ALA A 258 -16.21 4.24 10.85
C ALA A 258 -16.06 4.48 12.37
N ILE A 259 -15.11 5.35 12.76
CA ILE A 259 -14.94 5.71 14.18
C ILE A 259 -16.15 6.48 14.69
N GLU A 260 -16.62 7.48 13.94
CA GLU A 260 -17.80 8.28 14.32
C GLU A 260 -19.06 7.42 14.46
N GLU A 261 -19.26 6.44 13.59
CA GLU A 261 -20.45 5.61 13.53
C GLU A 261 -20.41 4.40 14.47
N HIS A 262 -19.28 3.69 14.52
CA HIS A 262 -19.17 2.41 15.22
C HIS A 262 -18.32 2.46 16.50
N TYR A 263 -17.41 3.43 16.61
CA TYR A 263 -16.45 3.55 17.72
C TYR A 263 -16.36 4.97 18.29
N PRO A 264 -17.50 5.62 18.61
CA PRO A 264 -17.51 7.03 19.05
C PRO A 264 -16.63 7.28 20.29
N ASP A 265 -16.46 6.28 21.13
CA ASP A 265 -15.55 6.35 22.28
C ASP A 265 -14.07 6.48 21.90
N CYS A 266 -13.72 6.17 20.66
CA CYS A 266 -12.35 6.34 20.15
C CYS A 266 -12.09 7.72 19.56
N ASP A 267 -13.12 8.52 19.27
CA ASP A 267 -12.91 9.92 18.86
C ASP A 267 -12.49 10.77 20.07
N ARG A 268 -11.24 11.20 20.05
CA ARG A 268 -10.60 11.97 21.14
C ARG A 268 -10.25 13.39 20.74
N GLY A 269 -10.76 13.89 19.59
CA GLY A 269 -10.60 15.25 19.13
C GLY A 269 -9.24 15.56 18.46
N SER A 270 -8.14 14.85 18.81
CA SER A 270 -6.87 14.99 18.12
C SER A 270 -6.51 13.72 17.34
N TYR A 271 -5.73 13.86 16.25
CA TYR A 271 -5.30 12.70 15.45
C TYR A 271 -4.59 11.66 16.33
N ARG A 272 -3.62 12.10 17.13
CA ARG A 272 -2.77 11.22 17.96
C ARG A 272 -3.57 10.45 19.00
N GLU A 273 -4.47 11.11 19.68
CA GLU A 273 -5.30 10.48 20.73
C GLU A 273 -6.33 9.53 20.12
N THR A 274 -6.98 9.91 19.01
CA THR A 274 -7.90 9.05 18.26
C THR A 274 -7.17 7.83 17.68
N SER A 275 -5.99 8.04 17.07
CA SER A 275 -5.14 6.93 16.57
C SER A 275 -4.77 5.97 17.69
N ARG A 276 -4.39 6.47 18.87
CA ARG A 276 -4.05 5.64 20.02
C ARG A 276 -5.27 4.84 20.52
N ALA A 277 -6.44 5.49 20.61
CA ALA A 277 -7.66 4.86 21.06
C ALA A 277 -8.10 3.74 20.10
N ILE A 278 -8.15 4.01 18.80
CA ILE A 278 -8.60 3.01 17.81
C ILE A 278 -7.59 1.86 17.63
N ARG A 279 -6.28 2.11 17.73
CA ARG A 279 -5.27 1.06 17.76
C ARG A 279 -5.47 0.13 18.96
N GLY A 280 -5.76 0.68 20.13
CA GLY A 280 -6.12 -0.11 21.31
C GLY A 280 -7.39 -0.92 21.13
N ARG A 281 -8.37 -0.41 20.39
CA ARG A 281 -9.62 -1.10 20.07
C ARG A 281 -9.40 -2.21 19.04
N PHE A 282 -8.58 -1.98 18.00
CA PHE A 282 -8.33 -2.93 16.92
C PHE A 282 -7.28 -4.01 17.26
N GLY A 283 -6.54 -3.84 18.35
CA GLY A 283 -5.63 -4.85 18.88
C GLY A 283 -4.24 -4.85 18.22
N GLU A 284 -3.51 -5.93 18.39
CA GLU A 284 -2.12 -6.09 17.99
C GLU A 284 -1.91 -5.88 16.48
N TYR A 285 -2.84 -6.39 15.67
CA TYR A 285 -2.81 -6.27 14.21
C TYR A 285 -3.76 -5.18 13.71
N ALA A 286 -3.80 -4.04 14.41
CA ALA A 286 -4.70 -2.94 14.09
C ALA A 286 -4.60 -2.47 12.64
N GLY A 287 -3.41 -2.55 12.02
CA GLY A 287 -3.19 -2.24 10.61
C GLY A 287 -3.89 -3.21 9.65
N TYR A 288 -3.92 -4.50 9.96
CA TYR A 288 -4.72 -5.46 9.21
C TYR A 288 -6.21 -5.18 9.39
N THR A 289 -6.66 -5.06 10.64
CA THR A 289 -8.06 -4.79 10.98
C THR A 289 -8.58 -3.55 10.23
N GLN A 290 -7.85 -2.42 10.29
CA GLN A 290 -8.24 -1.21 9.59
C GLN A 290 -8.26 -1.38 8.07
N THR A 291 -7.36 -2.20 7.48
CA THR A 291 -7.31 -2.40 6.03
C THR A 291 -8.52 -3.21 5.55
N TYR A 292 -8.95 -4.22 6.30
CA TYR A 292 -10.20 -4.93 6.05
C TYR A 292 -11.40 -4.00 6.13
N VAL A 293 -11.53 -3.25 7.21
CA VAL A 293 -12.64 -2.29 7.42
C VAL A 293 -12.66 -1.22 6.33
N PHE A 294 -11.51 -0.62 6.01
CA PHE A 294 -11.38 0.36 4.95
C PHE A 294 -11.84 -0.20 3.58
N HIS A 295 -11.35 -1.38 3.22
CA HIS A 295 -11.68 -1.98 1.92
C HIS A 295 -13.16 -2.35 1.84
N PHE A 296 -13.72 -2.91 2.90
CA PHE A 296 -15.13 -3.26 3.01
C PHE A 296 -16.04 -2.04 2.82
N LEU A 297 -15.84 -0.99 3.60
CA LEU A 297 -16.65 0.23 3.52
C LEU A 297 -16.51 0.91 2.16
N ARG A 298 -15.30 0.99 1.62
CA ARG A 298 -15.03 1.61 0.31
C ARG A 298 -15.72 0.87 -0.83
N THR A 299 -15.92 -0.44 -0.72
CA THR A 299 -16.57 -1.26 -1.74
C THR A 299 -18.08 -1.38 -1.55
N GLY A 300 -18.66 -0.62 -0.63
CA GLY A 300 -20.11 -0.54 -0.39
C GLY A 300 -20.63 -1.57 0.62
N GLY A 301 -19.73 -2.15 1.42
CA GLY A 301 -20.11 -3.01 2.52
C GLY A 301 -20.86 -2.25 3.62
N THR A 302 -21.85 -2.87 4.19
CA THR A 302 -22.64 -2.36 5.33
C THR A 302 -22.78 -3.46 6.38
N VAL A 303 -22.75 -3.06 7.65
CA VAL A 303 -23.06 -3.99 8.74
C VAL A 303 -24.59 -4.17 8.78
N PRO A 304 -25.11 -5.42 8.82
CA PRO A 304 -26.54 -5.62 9.06
C PRO A 304 -26.93 -4.97 10.39
N GLU A 305 -28.03 -4.21 10.39
CA GLU A 305 -28.62 -3.75 11.65
C GLU A 305 -28.87 -4.99 12.52
N SER A 306 -28.26 -5.05 13.69
CA SER A 306 -28.59 -6.10 14.65
C SER A 306 -30.09 -6.07 14.86
N ALA A 307 -30.78 -7.18 14.57
CA ALA A 307 -32.18 -7.33 14.95
C ALA A 307 -32.23 -7.03 16.44
N GLU A 308 -32.79 -5.87 16.80
CA GLU A 308 -33.12 -5.58 18.21
C GLU A 308 -33.88 -6.77 18.72
N ASN A 309 -33.36 -7.41 19.73
CA ASN A 309 -34.03 -8.51 20.43
C ASN A 309 -35.35 -7.98 20.98
N ASP A 310 -36.46 -8.39 20.35
CA ASP A 310 -37.79 -8.36 20.95
C ASP A 310 -37.88 -9.29 22.19
#